data_6f5e3a8e3dc8eea826e6fcb66f311985
#
_entry.id   6f5e3a8e3dc8eea826e6fcb66f311985
#
_cell.length_a   1.000
_cell.length_b   1.000
_cell.length_c   1.000
_cell.angle_alpha   90.00
_cell.angle_beta   90.00
_cell.angle_gamma   90.00
#
_symmetry.space_group_name_H-M   'P 1'
#
loop_
_entity.id
_entity.type
_entity.pdbx_description
1 polymer ?
#
loop_
_entity_poly.entity_id
_entity_poly.type
_entity_poly.pdbx_seq_one_letter_code
_entity_poly.pdbx_strand_id
1 'polypeptide(L)'
;MKKHIVYLTAVFTTLLLAASCRQDNPDTNISVIADPIQEQNDFDKWLEANYVNPYNIEFKYRYELNESDVNYFTVPAKMENSIKMAHLVKYLCVDTYDEVAGISFTRKYFPKMFFLIGVWEYRNNGTYILGTAEGGKKILLAGINFLDQHLGSAEALNYYYIKTIHHEFTHILNQTLAYPADFKEISGSEYIADEWSDTGGWLQKGFITQYSQHSDTEDFAEMLSTYITNSEAQWNTWMTQAGDGAETIMAKLDIVRSYMQTGFDIDIDVLRNTILRRQDEVVAGRVDLTSLVVE
;
A
#
# COMPACT_ATOMS: atom_id res chain seq x y z
N MET A 1 15.61 -71.89 31.67
CA MET A 1 15.83 -71.50 30.26
C MET A 1 14.89 -70.44 29.76
N LYS A 2 13.56 -70.59 29.86
CA LYS A 2 12.60 -69.57 29.31
C LYS A 2 12.74 -68.13 29.90
N LYS A 3 13.00 -67.99 31.20
CA LYS A 3 13.18 -66.67 31.84
C LYS A 3 14.43 -65.94 31.40
N HIS A 4 15.54 -66.62 31.11
CA HIS A 4 16.78 -65.98 30.63
C HIS A 4 16.65 -65.50 29.19
N ILE A 5 15.84 -66.17 28.35
CA ILE A 5 15.60 -65.75 26.98
C ILE A 5 14.76 -64.45 26.96
N VAL A 6 13.77 -64.33 27.87
CA VAL A 6 12.94 -63.11 27.96
C VAL A 6 13.75 -61.88 28.41
N TYR A 7 14.69 -62.08 29.36
CA TYR A 7 15.59 -61.00 29.80
C TYR A 7 16.58 -60.60 28.69
N LEU A 8 17.11 -61.59 27.94
CA LEU A 8 18.04 -61.28 26.82
C LEU A 8 17.31 -60.53 25.70
N THR A 9 16.07 -60.90 25.36
CA THR A 9 15.28 -60.16 24.34
C THR A 9 14.90 -58.78 24.82
N ALA A 10 14.55 -58.58 26.09
CA ALA A 10 14.23 -57.25 26.64
C ALA A 10 15.46 -56.32 26.64
N VAL A 11 16.63 -56.84 27.01
CA VAL A 11 17.88 -56.05 26.99
C VAL A 11 18.31 -55.69 25.56
N PHE A 12 18.12 -56.62 24.60
CA PHE A 12 18.46 -56.35 23.19
C PHE A 12 17.51 -55.34 22.54
N THR A 13 16.23 -55.38 22.91
CA THR A 13 15.24 -54.37 22.41
C THR A 13 15.48 -52.97 23.00
N THR A 14 15.90 -52.89 24.27
CA THR A 14 16.26 -51.58 24.89
C THR A 14 17.56 -51.00 24.32
N LEU A 15 18.52 -51.87 23.98
CA LEU A 15 19.76 -51.44 23.32
C LEU A 15 19.52 -50.92 21.87
N LEU A 16 18.59 -51.55 21.15
CA LEU A 16 18.19 -51.09 19.80
C LEU A 16 17.43 -49.78 19.83
N LEU A 17 16.60 -49.52 20.85
CA LEU A 17 15.91 -48.26 21.03
C LEU A 17 16.83 -47.10 21.42
N ALA A 18 17.93 -47.39 22.16
CA ALA A 18 18.93 -46.39 22.52
C ALA A 18 19.87 -45.99 21.36
N ALA A 19 19.98 -46.84 20.32
CA ALA A 19 20.79 -46.55 19.13
C ALA A 19 20.00 -45.74 18.07
N SER A 20 18.67 -45.63 18.20
CA SER A 20 17.79 -44.96 17.25
C SER A 20 17.78 -43.41 17.36
N CYS A 21 18.36 -42.85 18.41
CA CYS A 21 18.44 -41.40 18.60
C CYS A 21 19.89 -40.89 18.44
N ARG A 22 20.58 -41.27 17.37
CA ARG A 22 21.69 -40.43 16.90
C ARG A 22 21.09 -39.29 16.11
N GLN A 23 20.83 -38.20 16.81
CA GLN A 23 20.69 -36.93 16.14
C GLN A 23 22.06 -36.60 15.54
N ASP A 24 22.15 -36.67 14.21
CA ASP A 24 23.28 -36.05 13.53
C ASP A 24 23.15 -34.56 13.84
N ASN A 25 24.05 -34.04 14.66
CA ASN A 25 24.14 -32.62 14.88
C ASN A 25 24.44 -31.98 13.52
N PRO A 26 23.54 -31.15 12.97
CA PRO A 26 23.84 -30.48 11.72
C PRO A 26 25.12 -29.65 11.90
N ASP A 27 26.01 -29.71 10.94
CA ASP A 27 27.19 -28.84 10.94
C ASP A 27 26.69 -27.37 10.88
N THR A 28 26.76 -26.70 12.02
CA THR A 28 26.31 -25.31 12.15
C THR A 28 27.19 -24.33 11.35
N ASN A 29 28.29 -24.78 10.78
CA ASN A 29 29.13 -23.98 9.90
C ASN A 29 28.70 -24.05 8.43
N ILE A 30 27.80 -24.96 8.10
CA ILE A 30 27.26 -25.12 6.74
C ILE A 30 25.78 -24.79 6.76
N SER A 31 25.39 -23.63 6.23
CA SER A 31 24.00 -23.34 5.95
C SER A 31 23.51 -24.24 4.81
N VAL A 32 22.51 -25.10 5.09
CA VAL A 32 21.82 -25.88 4.04
C VAL A 32 20.83 -25.00 3.26
N ILE A 33 20.55 -23.81 3.76
CA ILE A 33 19.83 -22.77 3.02
C ILE A 33 20.91 -22.03 2.24
N ALA A 34 21.15 -22.46 1.00
CA ALA A 34 21.83 -21.59 0.06
C ALA A 34 20.86 -20.44 -0.23
N ASP A 35 21.13 -19.26 0.32
CA ASP A 35 20.56 -18.05 -0.24
C ASP A 35 20.97 -18.04 -1.71
N PRO A 36 20.03 -18.17 -2.67
CA PRO A 36 20.39 -17.93 -4.05
C PRO A 36 20.87 -16.49 -4.08
N ILE A 37 22.16 -16.28 -4.25
CA ILE A 37 22.72 -14.98 -4.56
C ILE A 37 22.07 -14.61 -5.90
N GLN A 38 20.89 -13.97 -5.87
CA GLN A 38 20.34 -13.36 -7.05
C GLN A 38 21.31 -12.23 -7.37
N GLU A 39 21.99 -12.35 -8.50
CA GLU A 39 22.80 -11.24 -9.00
C GLU A 39 21.89 -10.02 -9.10
N GLN A 40 22.21 -8.99 -8.32
CA GLN A 40 21.48 -7.73 -8.35
C GLN A 40 21.68 -7.07 -9.72
N ASN A 41 20.59 -6.76 -10.39
CA ASN A 41 20.62 -5.88 -11.55
C ASN A 41 20.71 -4.41 -11.12
N ASP A 42 20.83 -3.49 -12.08
CA ASP A 42 20.96 -2.06 -11.75
C ASP A 42 19.70 -1.48 -11.09
N PHE A 43 18.52 -2.03 -11.39
CA PHE A 43 17.29 -1.62 -10.72
C PHE A 43 17.26 -2.09 -9.25
N ASP A 44 17.74 -3.30 -8.94
CA ASP A 44 17.87 -3.78 -7.56
C ASP A 44 18.79 -2.87 -6.74
N LYS A 45 19.93 -2.47 -7.30
CA LYS A 45 20.87 -1.53 -6.65
C LYS A 45 20.24 -0.16 -6.44
N TRP A 46 19.50 0.32 -7.43
CA TRP A 46 18.77 1.58 -7.33
C TRP A 46 17.69 1.53 -6.23
N LEU A 47 16.93 0.44 -6.15
CA LEU A 47 15.93 0.22 -5.08
C LEU A 47 16.59 0.15 -3.71
N GLU A 48 17.72 -0.54 -3.59
CA GLU A 48 18.49 -0.58 -2.34
C GLU A 48 18.90 0.80 -1.87
N ALA A 49 19.45 1.63 -2.77
CA ALA A 49 19.92 2.98 -2.46
C ALA A 49 18.78 3.95 -2.14
N ASN A 50 17.64 3.85 -2.84
CA ASN A 50 16.56 4.84 -2.78
C ASN A 50 15.40 4.45 -1.85
N TYR A 51 15.24 3.17 -1.51
CA TYR A 51 14.14 2.66 -0.69
C TYR A 51 14.60 1.88 0.54
N VAL A 52 15.47 0.88 0.36
CA VAL A 52 15.84 -0.02 1.45
C VAL A 52 16.71 0.72 2.47
N ASN A 53 17.84 1.25 2.03
CA ASN A 53 18.81 1.91 2.92
C ASN A 53 18.23 3.13 3.64
N PRO A 54 17.54 4.09 2.95
CA PRO A 54 17.02 5.27 3.63
C PRO A 54 15.75 5.03 4.45
N TYR A 55 14.86 4.09 4.07
CA TYR A 55 13.50 3.98 4.64
C TYR A 55 13.13 2.60 5.16
N ASN A 56 13.95 1.56 4.89
CA ASN A 56 13.60 0.16 5.12
C ASN A 56 12.28 -0.22 4.41
N ILE A 57 12.16 0.19 3.14
CA ILE A 57 11.03 -0.11 2.27
C ILE A 57 11.49 -1.12 1.22
N GLU A 58 10.80 -2.25 1.14
CA GLU A 58 10.97 -3.23 0.09
C GLU A 58 10.07 -2.91 -1.10
N PHE A 59 10.62 -2.92 -2.32
CA PHE A 59 9.87 -2.68 -3.54
C PHE A 59 9.94 -3.92 -4.42
N LYS A 60 8.91 -4.79 -4.33
CA LYS A 60 8.82 -6.07 -5.02
C LYS A 60 8.22 -5.88 -6.41
N TYR A 61 9.04 -5.93 -7.43
CA TYR A 61 8.62 -5.86 -8.82
C TYR A 61 8.66 -7.22 -9.53
N ARG A 62 9.42 -8.18 -9.00
CA ARG A 62 9.37 -9.57 -9.46
C ARG A 62 8.12 -10.22 -8.90
N TYR A 63 7.44 -10.98 -9.74
CA TYR A 63 6.23 -11.67 -9.32
C TYR A 63 6.55 -12.75 -8.27
N GLU A 64 5.85 -12.69 -7.17
CA GLU A 64 5.91 -13.67 -6.08
C GLU A 64 4.51 -14.20 -5.79
N LEU A 65 4.33 -15.51 -5.91
CA LEU A 65 3.02 -16.14 -5.71
C LEU A 65 2.46 -15.90 -4.31
N ASN A 66 3.32 -15.85 -3.30
CA ASN A 66 2.92 -15.64 -1.90
C ASN A 66 2.40 -14.23 -1.61
N GLU A 67 2.70 -13.27 -2.50
CA GLU A 67 2.29 -11.88 -2.36
C GLU A 67 1.03 -11.55 -3.16
N SER A 68 0.56 -12.48 -4.00
CA SER A 68 -0.63 -12.30 -4.83
C SER A 68 -1.79 -13.18 -4.36
N ASP A 69 -3.02 -12.71 -4.57
CA ASP A 69 -4.21 -13.50 -4.28
C ASP A 69 -4.42 -14.55 -5.39
N VAL A 70 -4.43 -15.82 -5.02
CA VAL A 70 -4.61 -16.96 -5.93
C VAL A 70 -5.99 -17.00 -6.60
N ASN A 71 -6.95 -16.22 -6.13
CA ASN A 71 -8.29 -16.13 -6.72
C ASN A 71 -8.32 -15.26 -7.98
N TYR A 72 -7.24 -14.50 -8.26
CA TYR A 72 -7.17 -13.62 -9.43
C TYR A 72 -6.14 -14.13 -10.45
N PHE A 73 -6.43 -13.89 -11.73
CA PHE A 73 -5.47 -14.11 -12.81
C PHE A 73 -4.55 -12.89 -12.92
N THR A 74 -3.37 -13.00 -12.34
CA THR A 74 -2.38 -11.93 -12.34
C THR A 74 -1.20 -12.27 -13.24
N VAL A 75 -0.51 -11.25 -13.73
CA VAL A 75 0.73 -11.38 -14.50
C VAL A 75 1.80 -10.48 -13.91
N PRO A 76 3.09 -10.82 -14.11
CA PRO A 76 4.20 -9.96 -13.68
C PRO A 76 4.12 -8.55 -14.26
N ALA A 77 4.54 -7.57 -13.47
CA ALA A 77 4.79 -6.23 -13.98
C ALA A 77 6.01 -6.22 -14.91
N LYS A 78 5.93 -5.46 -16.01
CA LYS A 78 7.08 -5.25 -16.91
C LYS A 78 8.15 -4.45 -16.19
N MET A 79 9.42 -4.83 -16.40
CA MET A 79 10.57 -4.18 -15.77
C MET A 79 10.57 -2.66 -15.99
N GLU A 80 10.39 -2.22 -17.23
CA GLU A 80 10.38 -0.80 -17.60
C GLU A 80 9.31 0.01 -16.87
N ASN A 81 8.10 -0.57 -16.73
CA ASN A 81 6.99 0.08 -16.01
C ASN A 81 7.20 0.02 -14.49
N SER A 82 7.85 -1.04 -14.00
CA SER A 82 8.22 -1.16 -12.59
C SER A 82 9.23 -0.08 -12.18
N ILE A 83 10.22 0.20 -13.03
CA ILE A 83 11.19 1.28 -12.83
C ILE A 83 10.45 2.63 -12.75
N LYS A 84 9.59 2.93 -13.73
CA LYS A 84 8.81 4.18 -13.74
C LYS A 84 7.92 4.30 -12.51
N MET A 85 7.24 3.23 -12.11
CA MET A 85 6.38 3.23 -10.92
C MET A 85 7.20 3.46 -9.64
N ALA A 86 8.38 2.88 -9.53
CA ALA A 86 9.26 3.12 -8.39
C ALA A 86 9.67 4.60 -8.31
N HIS A 87 10.03 5.22 -9.44
CA HIS A 87 10.30 6.66 -9.46
C HIS A 87 9.07 7.50 -9.09
N LEU A 88 7.88 7.15 -9.59
CA LEU A 88 6.63 7.85 -9.25
C LEU A 88 6.30 7.77 -7.77
N VAL A 89 6.36 6.57 -7.18
CA VAL A 89 6.12 6.39 -5.74
C VAL A 89 7.15 7.15 -4.92
N LYS A 90 8.43 7.11 -5.33
CA LYS A 90 9.49 7.89 -4.66
C LYS A 90 9.17 9.38 -4.70
N TYR A 91 8.96 9.92 -5.89
CA TYR A 91 8.84 11.35 -6.11
C TYR A 91 7.51 11.93 -5.60
N LEU A 92 6.38 11.25 -5.90
CA LEU A 92 5.05 11.76 -5.58
C LEU A 92 4.58 11.43 -4.15
N CYS A 93 5.15 10.39 -3.54
CA CYS A 93 4.72 9.96 -2.20
C CYS A 93 5.84 10.09 -1.17
N VAL A 94 6.94 9.31 -1.30
CA VAL A 94 8.01 9.29 -0.28
C VAL A 94 8.62 10.66 -0.07
N ASP A 95 9.13 11.29 -1.16
CA ASP A 95 9.78 12.61 -1.10
C ASP A 95 8.81 13.73 -0.72
N THR A 96 7.52 13.55 -1.00
CA THR A 96 6.48 14.49 -0.58
C THR A 96 6.32 14.51 0.94
N TYR A 97 6.24 13.32 1.55
CA TYR A 97 6.16 13.25 3.02
C TYR A 97 7.47 13.65 3.69
N ASP A 98 8.62 13.40 3.05
CA ASP A 98 9.91 13.90 3.55
C ASP A 98 9.96 15.43 3.56
N GLU A 99 9.45 16.07 2.50
CA GLU A 99 9.40 17.53 2.37
C GLU A 99 8.47 18.16 3.41
N VAL A 100 7.30 17.56 3.65
CA VAL A 100 6.23 18.15 4.49
C VAL A 100 6.37 17.77 5.95
N ALA A 101 6.71 16.52 6.27
CA ALA A 101 6.71 15.97 7.62
C ALA A 101 8.11 15.53 8.11
N GLY A 102 9.09 15.54 7.21
CA GLY A 102 10.46 15.11 7.47
C GLY A 102 10.67 13.61 7.40
N ILE A 103 11.91 13.22 7.09
CA ILE A 103 12.31 11.83 6.86
C ILE A 103 11.98 10.88 8.02
N SER A 104 11.96 11.38 9.25
CA SER A 104 11.62 10.58 10.44
C SER A 104 10.16 10.13 10.43
N PHE A 105 9.24 10.96 9.91
CA PHE A 105 7.85 10.59 9.72
C PHE A 105 7.73 9.46 8.69
N THR A 106 8.32 9.62 7.51
CA THR A 106 8.30 8.62 6.44
C THR A 106 8.90 7.29 6.90
N ARG A 107 10.05 7.33 7.58
CA ARG A 107 10.68 6.13 8.15
C ARG A 107 9.81 5.40 9.16
N LYS A 108 9.03 6.13 9.92
CA LYS A 108 8.20 5.56 10.99
C LYS A 108 6.88 5.00 10.47
N TYR A 109 6.20 5.71 9.60
CA TYR A 109 4.80 5.47 9.29
C TYR A 109 4.57 4.96 7.87
N PHE A 110 5.40 5.36 6.88
CA PHE A 110 5.17 5.00 5.49
C PHE A 110 5.22 3.47 5.28
N PRO A 111 4.43 2.90 4.35
CA PRO A 111 4.39 1.46 4.08
C PRO A 111 5.78 0.86 3.88
N LYS A 112 5.99 -0.35 4.38
CA LYS A 112 7.30 -1.01 4.34
C LYS A 112 7.48 -1.96 3.16
N MET A 113 6.43 -2.15 2.39
CA MET A 113 6.49 -2.98 1.18
C MET A 113 5.55 -2.44 0.12
N PHE A 114 6.03 -2.41 -1.12
CA PHE A 114 5.22 -2.31 -2.33
C PHE A 114 5.35 -3.58 -3.13
N PHE A 115 4.23 -4.12 -3.59
CA PHE A 115 4.19 -5.27 -4.49
C PHE A 115 3.47 -4.90 -5.78
N LEU A 116 4.12 -5.16 -6.92
CA LEU A 116 3.63 -4.77 -8.23
C LEU A 116 3.08 -5.95 -9.02
N ILE A 117 1.87 -5.82 -9.55
CA ILE A 117 1.29 -6.75 -10.50
C ILE A 117 0.92 -6.05 -11.81
N GLY A 118 1.08 -6.78 -12.93
CA GLY A 118 0.99 -6.19 -14.27
C GLY A 118 -0.42 -5.86 -14.74
N VAL A 119 -1.45 -6.53 -14.22
CA VAL A 119 -2.87 -6.34 -14.59
C VAL A 119 -3.71 -6.06 -13.37
N TRP A 120 -4.92 -5.53 -13.56
CA TRP A 120 -5.87 -5.35 -12.47
C TRP A 120 -6.48 -6.67 -12.03
N GLU A 121 -6.82 -6.78 -10.75
CA GLU A 121 -7.53 -7.91 -10.16
C GLU A 121 -9.04 -7.71 -10.35
N TYR A 122 -9.60 -8.39 -11.35
CA TYR A 122 -11.02 -8.27 -11.68
C TYR A 122 -11.88 -9.13 -10.76
N ARG A 123 -12.90 -8.52 -10.16
CA ARG A 123 -13.93 -9.20 -9.39
C ARG A 123 -15.05 -9.73 -10.28
N ASN A 124 -15.81 -10.70 -9.78
CA ASN A 124 -16.93 -11.31 -10.52
C ASN A 124 -18.07 -10.34 -10.84
N ASN A 125 -18.18 -9.22 -10.12
CA ASN A 125 -19.16 -8.16 -10.35
C ASN A 125 -18.72 -7.13 -11.41
N GLY A 126 -17.57 -7.33 -12.07
CA GLY A 126 -17.01 -6.44 -13.08
C GLY A 126 -16.21 -5.26 -12.52
N THR A 127 -16.14 -5.08 -11.21
CA THR A 127 -15.20 -4.13 -10.58
C THR A 127 -13.80 -4.71 -10.55
N TYR A 128 -12.81 -3.87 -10.33
CA TYR A 128 -11.41 -4.28 -10.22
C TYR A 128 -10.73 -3.57 -9.07
N ILE A 129 -9.69 -4.22 -8.55
CA ILE A 129 -8.87 -3.71 -7.45
C ILE A 129 -7.70 -2.95 -8.08
N LEU A 130 -7.54 -1.68 -7.69
CA LEU A 130 -6.41 -0.83 -8.09
C LEU A 130 -5.20 -1.05 -7.18
N GLY A 131 -5.46 -1.32 -5.90
CA GLY A 131 -4.49 -1.62 -4.87
C GLY A 131 -5.17 -2.05 -3.59
N THR A 132 -4.41 -2.60 -2.68
CA THR A 132 -4.86 -2.99 -1.33
C THR A 132 -3.75 -2.77 -0.33
N ALA A 133 -4.11 -2.44 0.93
CA ALA A 133 -3.17 -2.53 2.04
C ALA A 133 -3.41 -3.81 2.84
N GLU A 134 -2.36 -4.59 3.03
CA GLU A 134 -2.41 -5.80 3.82
C GLU A 134 -1.60 -5.65 5.11
N GLY A 135 -2.26 -5.92 6.23
CA GLY A 135 -1.62 -5.93 7.54
C GLY A 135 -0.97 -4.61 7.98
N GLY A 136 -1.39 -3.47 7.39
CA GLY A 136 -0.85 -2.15 7.73
C GLY A 136 0.62 -1.92 7.35
N LYS A 137 1.17 -2.70 6.41
CA LYS A 137 2.59 -2.61 6.04
C LYS A 137 2.87 -2.75 4.55
N LYS A 138 2.01 -3.43 3.81
CA LYS A 138 2.18 -3.72 2.38
C LYS A 138 1.12 -2.99 1.57
N ILE A 139 1.54 -2.34 0.47
CA ILE A 139 0.63 -1.86 -0.57
C ILE A 139 0.88 -2.67 -1.84
N LEU A 140 -0.16 -3.33 -2.33
CA LEU A 140 -0.19 -3.93 -3.65
C LEU A 140 -0.64 -2.86 -4.65
N LEU A 141 0.05 -2.74 -5.78
CA LEU A 141 -0.32 -1.87 -6.89
C LEU A 141 -0.56 -2.71 -8.14
N ALA A 142 -1.77 -2.65 -8.66
CA ALA A 142 -2.20 -3.40 -9.82
C ALA A 142 -2.17 -2.56 -11.11
N GLY A 143 -2.20 -3.24 -12.27
CA GLY A 143 -2.30 -2.58 -13.57
C GLY A 143 -1.03 -1.89 -14.04
N ILE A 144 0.13 -2.25 -13.52
CA ILE A 144 1.42 -1.59 -13.83
C ILE A 144 1.77 -1.62 -15.31
N ASN A 145 1.33 -2.65 -16.04
CA ASN A 145 1.61 -2.76 -17.48
C ASN A 145 0.86 -1.72 -18.34
N PHE A 146 -0.09 -0.99 -17.76
CA PHE A 146 -0.84 0.07 -18.41
C PHE A 146 -0.33 1.48 -18.04
N LEU A 147 0.70 1.60 -17.18
CA LEU A 147 1.20 2.86 -16.64
C LEU A 147 1.49 3.92 -17.73
N ASP A 148 2.10 3.52 -18.86
CA ASP A 148 2.46 4.46 -19.93
C ASP A 148 1.25 5.17 -20.56
N GLN A 149 0.06 4.59 -20.44
CA GLN A 149 -1.19 5.20 -20.93
C GLN A 149 -1.68 6.33 -20.00
N HIS A 150 -1.16 6.40 -18.78
CA HIS A 150 -1.62 7.31 -17.74
C HIS A 150 -0.62 8.43 -17.39
N LEU A 151 0.66 8.32 -17.81
CA LEU A 151 1.73 9.26 -17.45
C LEU A 151 1.44 10.72 -17.86
N GLY A 152 0.70 10.92 -18.93
CA GLY A 152 0.38 12.26 -19.46
C GLY A 152 -0.78 12.98 -18.76
N SER A 153 -1.39 12.39 -17.72
CA SER A 153 -2.54 12.97 -17.03
C SER A 153 -2.43 12.78 -15.53
N ALA A 154 -2.42 13.89 -14.78
CA ALA A 154 -2.48 13.87 -13.33
C ALA A 154 -3.74 13.16 -12.81
N GLU A 155 -4.89 13.39 -13.46
CA GLU A 155 -6.16 12.74 -13.13
C GLU A 155 -6.06 11.21 -13.29
N ALA A 156 -5.49 10.73 -14.42
CA ALA A 156 -5.31 9.28 -14.64
C ALA A 156 -4.30 8.67 -13.65
N LEU A 157 -3.17 9.34 -13.38
CA LEU A 157 -2.20 8.89 -12.38
C LEU A 157 -2.83 8.79 -10.99
N ASN A 158 -3.63 9.78 -10.60
CA ASN A 158 -4.35 9.76 -9.32
C ASN A 158 -5.36 8.63 -9.29
N TYR A 159 -6.20 8.50 -10.31
CA TYR A 159 -7.25 7.49 -10.32
C TYR A 159 -6.69 6.07 -10.21
N TYR A 160 -5.63 5.76 -10.95
CA TYR A 160 -5.12 4.38 -11.03
C TYR A 160 -4.07 4.04 -9.97
N TYR A 161 -3.32 5.02 -9.42
CA TYR A 161 -2.15 4.71 -8.59
C TYR A 161 -2.00 5.60 -7.36
N ILE A 162 -1.85 6.92 -7.56
CA ILE A 162 -1.35 7.81 -6.49
C ILE A 162 -2.37 7.99 -5.38
N LYS A 163 -3.65 8.23 -5.73
CA LYS A 163 -4.71 8.32 -4.73
C LYS A 163 -4.83 7.04 -3.92
N THR A 164 -4.72 5.86 -4.58
CA THR A 164 -4.75 4.57 -3.89
C THR A 164 -3.65 4.46 -2.85
N ILE A 165 -2.41 4.88 -3.17
CA ILE A 165 -1.30 4.85 -2.21
C ILE A 165 -1.61 5.72 -0.98
N HIS A 166 -2.13 6.93 -1.17
CA HIS A 166 -2.50 7.82 -0.07
C HIS A 166 -3.69 7.29 0.74
N HIS A 167 -4.67 6.66 0.07
CA HIS A 167 -5.81 6.00 0.70
C HIS A 167 -5.35 4.88 1.64
N GLU A 168 -4.55 3.95 1.13
CA GLU A 168 -4.02 2.83 1.91
C GLU A 168 -3.08 3.30 3.03
N PHE A 169 -2.29 4.33 2.75
CA PHE A 169 -1.44 4.93 3.78
C PHE A 169 -2.28 5.58 4.90
N THR A 170 -3.43 6.14 4.58
CA THR A 170 -4.35 6.68 5.59
C THR A 170 -4.85 5.57 6.52
N HIS A 171 -5.18 4.39 6.01
CA HIS A 171 -5.51 3.24 6.87
C HIS A 171 -4.36 2.86 7.81
N ILE A 172 -3.11 2.92 7.34
CA ILE A 172 -1.93 2.67 8.19
C ILE A 172 -1.80 3.72 9.31
N LEU A 173 -2.04 4.99 8.99
CA LEU A 173 -2.06 6.06 10.00
C LEU A 173 -3.17 5.83 11.02
N ASN A 174 -4.38 5.46 10.57
CA ASN A 174 -5.52 5.18 11.45
C ASN A 174 -5.31 3.96 12.35
N GLN A 175 -4.52 2.98 11.93
CA GLN A 175 -4.11 1.84 12.78
C GLN A 175 -3.09 2.27 13.85
N THR A 176 -2.33 3.32 13.60
CA THR A 176 -1.33 3.85 14.55
C THR A 176 -1.95 4.82 15.54
N LEU A 177 -2.84 5.68 15.07
CA LEU A 177 -3.59 6.65 15.84
C LEU A 177 -5.05 6.64 15.36
N ALA A 178 -5.98 6.22 16.20
CA ALA A 178 -7.39 6.20 15.83
C ALA A 178 -7.90 7.63 15.55
N TYR A 179 -8.68 7.80 14.49
CA TYR A 179 -9.38 9.05 14.21
C TYR A 179 -10.55 9.27 15.17
N PRO A 180 -11.00 10.52 15.36
CA PRO A 180 -12.11 10.85 16.27
C PRO A 180 -13.40 10.11 15.90
N ALA A 181 -14.12 9.60 16.91
CA ALA A 181 -15.40 8.90 16.72
C ALA A 181 -16.47 9.81 16.08
N ASP A 182 -16.38 11.12 16.32
CA ASP A 182 -17.28 12.14 15.75
C ASP A 182 -17.33 12.08 14.22
N PHE A 183 -16.25 11.65 13.56
CA PHE A 183 -16.23 11.47 12.10
C PHE A 183 -17.31 10.48 11.63
N LYS A 184 -17.40 9.34 12.29
CA LYS A 184 -18.39 8.32 12.00
C LYS A 184 -19.82 8.80 12.24
N GLU A 185 -20.02 9.61 13.30
CA GLU A 185 -21.33 10.09 13.69
C GLU A 185 -21.94 11.06 12.66
N ILE A 186 -21.11 11.78 11.89
CA ILE A 186 -21.58 12.73 10.86
C ILE A 186 -22.45 12.03 9.83
N SER A 187 -22.07 10.85 9.33
CA SER A 187 -22.88 10.10 8.35
C SER A 187 -23.68 8.96 8.97
N GLY A 188 -23.29 8.48 10.13
CA GLY A 188 -24.05 7.52 10.94
C GLY A 188 -24.62 6.34 10.18
N SER A 189 -25.94 6.33 9.95
CA SER A 189 -26.67 5.25 9.28
C SER A 189 -26.65 5.31 7.74
N GLU A 190 -25.98 6.30 7.15
CA GLU A 190 -25.91 6.45 5.69
C GLU A 190 -24.84 5.56 5.03
N TYR A 191 -24.00 4.89 5.82
CA TYR A 191 -23.06 3.87 5.32
C TYR A 191 -23.81 2.61 4.91
N ILE A 192 -23.52 2.09 3.70
CA ILE A 192 -24.29 1.04 3.02
C ILE A 192 -23.45 -0.19 2.66
N ALA A 193 -22.26 -0.33 3.23
CA ALA A 193 -21.35 -1.47 3.01
C ALA A 193 -21.19 -1.83 1.52
N ASP A 194 -21.33 -3.10 1.16
CA ASP A 194 -21.08 -3.59 -0.21
C ASP A 194 -22.06 -3.05 -1.28
N GLU A 195 -23.15 -2.38 -0.87
CA GLU A 195 -24.13 -1.79 -1.79
C GLU A 195 -23.67 -0.43 -2.39
N TRP A 196 -22.49 0.07 -1.98
CA TRP A 196 -21.97 1.36 -2.41
C TRP A 196 -21.89 1.52 -3.94
N SER A 197 -21.58 0.43 -4.67
CA SER A 197 -21.41 0.47 -6.13
C SER A 197 -22.73 0.68 -6.90
N ASP A 198 -23.86 0.38 -6.26
CA ASP A 198 -25.18 0.41 -6.89
C ASP A 198 -25.94 1.72 -6.66
N THR A 199 -25.35 2.66 -5.91
CA THR A 199 -25.99 3.91 -5.51
C THR A 199 -25.37 5.12 -6.20
N GLY A 200 -26.21 6.12 -6.48
CA GLY A 200 -25.79 7.44 -6.98
C GLY A 200 -26.04 8.55 -5.96
N GLY A 201 -25.64 9.77 -6.33
CA GLY A 201 -25.91 10.97 -5.53
C GLY A 201 -25.11 11.04 -4.22
N TRP A 202 -23.93 10.43 -4.20
CA TRP A 202 -23.07 10.38 -3.01
C TRP A 202 -22.63 11.76 -2.53
N LEU A 203 -22.32 12.71 -3.43
CA LEU A 203 -21.98 14.08 -3.07
C LEU A 203 -23.09 14.76 -2.30
N GLN A 204 -24.35 14.64 -2.79
CA GLN A 204 -25.52 15.22 -2.14
C GLN A 204 -25.83 14.61 -0.76
N LYS A 205 -25.35 13.39 -0.52
CA LYS A 205 -25.44 12.70 0.77
C LYS A 205 -24.27 13.02 1.71
N GLY A 206 -23.31 13.85 1.28
CA GLY A 206 -22.16 14.23 2.08
C GLY A 206 -20.98 13.24 2.03
N PHE A 207 -20.84 12.50 0.92
CA PHE A 207 -19.70 11.64 0.66
C PHE A 207 -18.87 12.17 -0.52
N ILE A 208 -17.55 12.25 -0.36
CA ILE A 208 -16.69 12.84 -1.40
C ILE A 208 -16.52 11.92 -2.62
N THR A 209 -16.62 10.61 -2.44
CA THR A 209 -16.63 9.62 -3.52
C THR A 209 -17.75 8.61 -3.31
N GLN A 210 -18.08 7.86 -4.36
CA GLN A 210 -19.05 6.77 -4.25
C GLN A 210 -18.59 5.71 -3.25
N TYR A 211 -17.28 5.37 -3.21
CA TYR A 211 -16.70 4.38 -2.30
C TYR A 211 -16.72 4.82 -0.84
N SER A 212 -16.73 6.13 -0.56
CA SER A 212 -16.90 6.65 0.81
C SER A 212 -18.16 6.13 1.51
N GLN A 213 -19.19 5.71 0.76
CA GLN A 213 -20.43 5.16 1.33
C GLN A 213 -20.25 3.76 1.92
N HIS A 214 -19.11 3.08 1.69
CA HIS A 214 -18.90 1.71 2.16
C HIS A 214 -18.84 1.66 3.69
N SER A 215 -18.00 2.48 4.33
CA SER A 215 -17.83 2.51 5.79
C SER A 215 -17.16 3.82 6.23
N ASP A 216 -17.21 4.11 7.51
CA ASP A 216 -16.52 5.26 8.09
C ASP A 216 -14.99 5.22 7.91
N THR A 217 -14.40 4.02 7.90
CA THR A 217 -12.96 3.83 7.66
C THR A 217 -12.58 4.17 6.22
N GLU A 218 -13.38 3.72 5.24
CA GLU A 218 -13.17 4.04 3.83
C GLU A 218 -13.44 5.52 3.55
N ASP A 219 -14.48 6.08 4.15
CA ASP A 219 -14.83 7.50 3.99
C ASP A 219 -13.71 8.41 4.51
N PHE A 220 -13.08 8.06 5.64
CA PHE A 220 -11.95 8.82 6.17
C PHE A 220 -10.75 8.77 5.23
N ALA A 221 -10.42 7.59 4.72
CA ALA A 221 -9.31 7.40 3.78
C ALA A 221 -9.57 8.07 2.42
N GLU A 222 -10.80 7.97 1.91
CA GLU A 222 -11.24 8.65 0.70
C GLU A 222 -11.22 10.17 0.85
N MET A 223 -11.61 10.70 2.01
CA MET A 223 -11.61 12.13 2.28
C MET A 223 -10.20 12.70 2.20
N LEU A 224 -9.24 12.13 2.92
CA LEU A 224 -7.85 12.60 2.89
C LEU A 224 -7.24 12.42 1.49
N SER A 225 -7.28 11.19 0.95
CA SER A 225 -6.62 10.88 -0.33
C SER A 225 -7.18 11.68 -1.49
N THR A 226 -8.50 11.88 -1.55
CA THR A 226 -9.15 12.70 -2.58
C THR A 226 -8.79 14.17 -2.43
N TYR A 227 -8.79 14.70 -1.19
CA TYR A 227 -8.45 16.10 -0.95
C TYR A 227 -7.04 16.44 -1.38
N ILE A 228 -6.05 15.65 -0.98
CA ILE A 228 -4.63 15.97 -1.21
C ILE A 228 -4.15 15.70 -2.65
N THR A 229 -4.88 14.89 -3.43
CA THR A 229 -4.47 14.53 -4.80
C THR A 229 -5.20 15.32 -5.89
N ASN A 230 -6.18 16.17 -5.54
CA ASN A 230 -6.96 16.91 -6.53
C ASN A 230 -6.85 18.42 -6.35
N SER A 231 -6.98 19.16 -7.46
CA SER A 231 -6.87 20.62 -7.48
C SER A 231 -8.01 21.30 -6.72
N GLU A 232 -7.77 22.54 -6.29
CA GLU A 232 -8.79 23.36 -5.66
C GLU A 232 -9.99 23.60 -6.59
N ALA A 233 -9.75 23.76 -7.89
CA ALA A 233 -10.80 23.91 -8.88
C ALA A 233 -11.70 22.68 -8.94
N GLN A 234 -11.12 21.47 -8.89
CA GLN A 234 -11.87 20.22 -8.88
C GLN A 234 -12.66 20.06 -7.56
N TRP A 235 -12.05 20.39 -6.42
CA TRP A 235 -12.71 20.39 -5.13
C TRP A 235 -13.93 21.31 -5.12
N ASN A 236 -13.78 22.56 -5.57
CA ASN A 236 -14.87 23.53 -5.65
C ASN A 236 -15.99 23.08 -6.59
N THR A 237 -15.64 22.35 -7.67
CA THR A 237 -16.63 21.73 -8.55
C THR A 237 -17.47 20.69 -7.81
N TRP A 238 -16.83 19.81 -7.03
CA TRP A 238 -17.54 18.82 -6.22
C TRP A 238 -18.40 19.46 -5.13
N MET A 239 -17.92 20.50 -4.45
CA MET A 239 -18.72 21.22 -3.44
C MET A 239 -19.96 21.87 -4.07
N THR A 240 -19.82 22.44 -5.27
CA THR A 240 -20.97 22.98 -6.01
C THR A 240 -21.97 21.88 -6.39
N GLN A 241 -21.49 20.72 -6.83
CA GLN A 241 -22.33 19.57 -7.18
C GLN A 241 -23.01 18.94 -5.95
N ALA A 242 -22.33 18.96 -4.80
CA ALA A 242 -22.85 18.41 -3.57
C ALA A 242 -24.07 19.18 -3.02
N GLY A 243 -24.20 20.47 -3.33
CA GLY A 243 -25.32 21.27 -2.81
C GLY A 243 -25.36 21.21 -1.28
N ASP A 244 -26.47 20.72 -0.72
CA ASP A 244 -26.65 20.60 0.75
C ASP A 244 -25.66 19.60 1.39
N GLY A 245 -25.16 18.63 0.62
CA GLY A 245 -24.14 17.69 1.10
C GLY A 245 -22.75 18.30 1.31
N ALA A 246 -22.51 19.50 0.76
CA ALA A 246 -21.21 20.19 0.89
C ALA A 246 -20.86 20.51 2.35
N GLU A 247 -21.83 20.89 3.18
CA GLU A 247 -21.62 21.17 4.61
C GLU A 247 -21.13 19.91 5.34
N THR A 248 -21.72 18.76 5.04
CA THR A 248 -21.33 17.46 5.59
C THR A 248 -19.90 17.07 5.17
N ILE A 249 -19.56 17.24 3.87
CA ILE A 249 -18.22 16.95 3.35
C ILE A 249 -17.20 17.86 4.04
N MET A 250 -17.48 19.14 4.18
CA MET A 250 -16.56 20.08 4.83
C MET A 250 -16.38 19.78 6.31
N ALA A 251 -17.44 19.42 7.04
CA ALA A 251 -17.33 19.01 8.45
C ALA A 251 -16.42 17.78 8.62
N LYS A 252 -16.51 16.80 7.73
CA LYS A 252 -15.61 15.64 7.70
C LYS A 252 -14.17 16.05 7.39
N LEU A 253 -13.96 16.93 6.41
CA LEU A 253 -12.63 17.43 6.05
C LEU A 253 -11.97 18.16 7.22
N ASP A 254 -12.74 18.93 8.01
CA ASP A 254 -12.20 19.64 9.20
C ASP A 254 -11.70 18.66 10.26
N ILE A 255 -12.39 17.52 10.45
CA ILE A 255 -11.90 16.45 11.35
C ILE A 255 -10.62 15.84 10.82
N VAL A 256 -10.56 15.51 9.51
CA VAL A 256 -9.36 14.97 8.87
C VAL A 256 -8.19 15.95 8.98
N ARG A 257 -8.42 17.23 8.75
CA ARG A 257 -7.44 18.31 8.91
C ARG A 257 -6.88 18.36 10.32
N SER A 258 -7.77 18.40 11.31
CA SER A 258 -7.40 18.40 12.72
C SER A 258 -6.62 17.15 13.11
N TYR A 259 -7.04 15.98 12.65
CA TYR A 259 -6.36 14.70 12.89
C TYR A 259 -4.93 14.69 12.34
N MET A 260 -4.73 15.11 11.11
CA MET A 260 -3.40 15.16 10.51
C MET A 260 -2.50 16.19 11.18
N GLN A 261 -3.04 17.37 11.52
CA GLN A 261 -2.29 18.41 12.19
C GLN A 261 -1.91 18.02 13.62
N THR A 262 -2.86 17.51 14.41
CA THR A 262 -2.61 17.24 15.84
C THR A 262 -1.90 15.91 16.07
N GLY A 263 -2.17 14.91 15.22
CA GLY A 263 -1.61 13.57 15.36
C GLY A 263 -0.22 13.43 14.75
N PHE A 264 0.06 14.15 13.67
CA PHE A 264 1.26 13.94 12.86
C PHE A 264 2.02 15.22 12.51
N ASP A 265 1.54 16.38 12.97
CA ASP A 265 2.10 17.72 12.64
C ASP A 265 2.15 17.98 11.13
N ILE A 266 1.12 17.53 10.40
CA ILE A 266 0.99 17.69 8.96
C ILE A 266 -0.18 18.61 8.63
N ASP A 267 0.15 19.75 7.99
CA ASP A 267 -0.83 20.59 7.31
C ASP A 267 -1.20 19.97 5.96
N ILE A 268 -2.46 19.53 5.83
CA ILE A 268 -2.91 18.85 4.60
C ILE A 268 -3.02 19.78 3.39
N ASP A 269 -3.06 21.10 3.56
CA ASP A 269 -3.03 22.05 2.47
C ASP A 269 -1.62 22.20 1.92
N VAL A 270 -0.62 22.23 2.79
CA VAL A 270 0.80 22.18 2.41
C VAL A 270 1.10 20.85 1.70
N LEU A 271 0.61 19.73 2.24
CA LEU A 271 0.77 18.39 1.64
C LEU A 271 0.14 18.36 0.23
N ARG A 272 -1.10 18.84 0.08
CA ARG A 272 -1.80 18.95 -1.19
C ARG A 272 -1.00 19.76 -2.22
N ASN A 273 -0.58 20.96 -1.84
CA ASN A 273 0.17 21.84 -2.74
C ASN A 273 1.49 21.20 -3.19
N THR A 274 2.16 20.48 -2.30
CA THR A 274 3.39 19.75 -2.63
C THR A 274 3.13 18.61 -3.60
N ILE A 275 2.07 17.81 -3.38
CA ILE A 275 1.66 16.73 -4.29
C ILE A 275 1.34 17.29 -5.68
N LEU A 276 0.48 18.31 -5.76
CA LEU A 276 0.04 18.88 -7.03
C LEU A 276 1.22 19.48 -7.83
N ARG A 277 2.13 20.21 -7.17
CA ARG A 277 3.34 20.71 -7.80
C ARG A 277 4.16 19.60 -8.42
N ARG A 278 4.39 18.52 -7.67
CA ARG A 278 5.17 17.37 -8.14
C ARG A 278 4.46 16.60 -9.26
N GLN A 279 3.14 16.49 -9.20
CA GLN A 279 2.34 15.90 -10.30
C GLN A 279 2.48 16.70 -11.59
N ASP A 280 2.43 18.04 -11.52
CA ASP A 280 2.63 18.91 -12.68
C ASP A 280 4.03 18.73 -13.30
N GLU A 281 5.05 18.50 -12.48
CA GLU A 281 6.41 18.23 -12.95
C GLU A 281 6.51 16.87 -13.68
N VAL A 282 5.85 15.85 -13.16
CA VAL A 282 5.79 14.52 -13.80
C VAL A 282 5.04 14.58 -15.14
N VAL A 283 3.84 15.16 -15.15
CA VAL A 283 3.00 15.26 -16.37
C VAL A 283 3.68 16.10 -17.44
N ALA A 284 4.42 17.12 -17.05
CA ALA A 284 5.21 17.96 -17.97
C ALA A 284 6.51 17.28 -18.46
N GLY A 285 6.80 16.04 -18.04
CA GLY A 285 8.00 15.31 -18.43
C GLY A 285 9.30 15.91 -17.87
N ARG A 286 9.25 16.65 -16.76
CA ARG A 286 10.44 17.26 -16.12
C ARG A 286 11.15 16.32 -15.16
N VAL A 287 10.56 15.16 -14.86
CA VAL A 287 11.12 14.16 -13.95
C VAL A 287 11.59 12.96 -14.78
N ASP A 288 12.85 12.56 -14.63
CA ASP A 288 13.36 11.34 -15.24
C ASP A 288 12.85 10.13 -14.42
N LEU A 289 11.98 9.35 -15.03
CA LEU A 289 11.39 8.15 -14.43
C LEU A 289 12.15 6.85 -14.79
N THR A 290 13.33 6.97 -15.42
CA THR A 290 14.03 5.82 -16.01
C THR A 290 15.46 5.66 -15.54
N SER A 291 16.06 6.69 -14.94
CA SER A 291 17.46 6.67 -14.50
C SER A 291 17.69 5.66 -13.39
N LEU A 292 18.66 4.79 -13.56
CA LEU A 292 19.13 3.85 -12.54
C LEU A 292 20.49 4.24 -11.97
N VAL A 293 20.88 5.51 -12.14
CA VAL A 293 22.10 6.05 -11.52
C VAL A 293 21.89 6.14 -10.02
N VAL A 294 22.83 5.57 -9.27
CA VAL A 294 22.91 5.69 -7.81
C VAL A 294 23.92 6.78 -7.50
N GLU A 295 23.46 7.85 -6.86
CA GLU A 295 24.31 8.97 -6.41
C GLU A 295 24.99 8.69 -5.07
#